data_eb9398f34346cff76ef78dc315d57cf1
#
_entry.id   eb9398f34346cff76ef78dc315d57cf1
#
_cell.length_a   1.000
_cell.length_b   1.000
_cell.length_c   1.000
_cell.angle_alpha   90.00
_cell.angle_beta   90.00
_cell.angle_gamma   90.00
#
_symmetry.space_group_name_H-M   'P 1'
#
loop_
_entity.id
_entity.type
_entity.pdbx_description
1 polymer ?
#
loop_
_entity_poly.entity_id
_entity_poly.type
_entity_poly.pdbx_seq_one_letter_code
_entity_poly.pdbx_strand_id
1 'polypeptide(L)'
;MVNLFKLLGLPDPNKTIPRIVKKNLGSANPGPRSNSRADFHDLGDILWSERTERLTPQAYRNIIYMKPDEYDRIRLDGIENELARGNMLLVDISSLAHMPAQKNICKRKVEDLGERMDIPVFALNENDSLLM
;
A
#
# COMPACT_ATOMS: atom_id res chain seq x y z
N MET A 1 -0.85 32.43 44.90
CA MET A 1 -0.69 32.15 43.45
C MET A 1 -1.79 31.22 42.99
N VAL A 2 -2.53 31.63 42.00
CA VAL A 2 -3.59 30.79 41.43
C VAL A 2 -2.93 29.69 40.60
N ASN A 3 -3.22 28.45 40.91
CA ASN A 3 -2.63 27.32 40.19
C ASN A 3 -3.29 27.17 38.80
N LEU A 4 -2.55 27.52 37.76
CA LEU A 4 -3.00 27.56 36.35
C LEU A 4 -3.60 26.21 35.89
N PHE A 5 -3.10 25.10 36.41
CA PHE A 5 -3.59 23.76 36.08
C PHE A 5 -5.03 23.53 36.62
N LYS A 6 -5.38 24.12 37.77
CA LYS A 6 -6.74 24.06 38.31
C LYS A 6 -7.72 24.89 37.46
N LEU A 7 -7.26 26.02 36.92
CA LEU A 7 -8.09 26.89 36.10
C LEU A 7 -8.45 26.25 34.75
N LEU A 8 -7.53 25.47 34.21
CA LEU A 8 -7.68 24.80 32.90
C LEU A 8 -8.26 23.39 33.00
N GLY A 9 -8.60 22.90 34.20
CA GLY A 9 -9.13 21.54 34.39
C GLY A 9 -8.16 20.43 34.11
N LEU A 10 -6.85 20.77 34.06
CA LEU A 10 -5.81 19.79 33.76
C LEU A 10 -5.30 19.12 35.03
N PRO A 11 -4.88 17.84 34.97
CA PRO A 11 -4.33 17.16 36.13
C PRO A 11 -3.03 17.82 36.59
N ASP A 12 -2.89 18.04 37.90
CA ASP A 12 -1.73 18.68 38.51
C ASP A 12 -0.49 17.75 38.40
N PRO A 13 0.61 18.16 37.76
CA PRO A 13 1.80 17.33 37.57
C PRO A 13 2.51 16.99 38.90
N ASN A 14 2.26 17.75 39.96
CA ASN A 14 2.82 17.50 41.28
C ASN A 14 1.97 16.57 42.17
N LYS A 15 0.79 16.19 41.73
CA LYS A 15 0.02 15.15 42.41
C LYS A 15 0.56 13.80 42.00
N THR A 16 1.38 13.21 42.84
CA THR A 16 1.70 11.79 42.75
C THR A 16 0.41 11.01 42.71
N ILE A 17 0.06 10.50 41.56
CA ILE A 17 -1.02 9.54 41.39
C ILE A 17 -0.66 8.35 42.31
N PRO A 18 -1.50 7.98 43.27
CA PRO A 18 -1.25 6.82 44.10
C PRO A 18 -1.08 5.66 43.14
N ARG A 19 0.11 5.05 43.17
CA ARG A 19 0.44 3.87 42.37
C ARG A 19 -0.62 2.85 42.74
N ILE A 20 -1.58 2.64 41.85
CA ILE A 20 -2.56 1.57 41.98
C ILE A 20 -1.74 0.30 42.02
N VAL A 21 -1.53 -0.23 43.20
CA VAL A 21 -0.99 -1.59 43.38
C VAL A 21 -1.96 -2.45 42.62
N LYS A 22 -1.54 -2.92 41.46
CA LYS A 22 -2.27 -3.91 40.69
C LYS A 22 -2.43 -5.12 41.59
N LYS A 23 -3.56 -5.16 42.32
CA LYS A 23 -4.04 -6.36 42.93
C LYS A 23 -4.06 -7.39 41.80
N ASN A 24 -3.30 -8.46 41.95
CA ASN A 24 -3.31 -9.58 41.02
C ASN A 24 -4.77 -10.01 40.81
N LEU A 25 -5.41 -9.44 39.83
CA LEU A 25 -6.61 -10.02 39.25
C LEU A 25 -6.11 -11.26 38.53
N GLY A 26 -6.42 -12.38 39.15
CA GLY A 26 -6.12 -13.69 38.64
C GLY A 26 -6.60 -13.81 37.21
N SER A 27 -5.76 -14.50 36.45
CA SER A 27 -6.09 -15.07 35.15
C SER A 27 -6.64 -14.06 34.14
N ALA A 28 -5.76 -13.12 33.69
CA ALA A 28 -5.90 -12.64 32.35
C ALA A 28 -5.93 -13.87 31.44
N ASN A 29 -6.98 -14.00 30.65
CA ASN A 29 -7.01 -14.99 29.58
C ASN A 29 -5.65 -14.98 28.89
N PRO A 30 -4.91 -16.10 28.86
CA PRO A 30 -3.65 -16.12 28.16
C PRO A 30 -3.99 -15.77 26.71
N GLY A 31 -3.39 -14.71 26.20
CA GLY A 31 -3.45 -14.40 24.79
C GLY A 31 -3.07 -15.64 23.97
N PRO A 32 -3.33 -15.65 22.68
CA PRO A 32 -3.06 -16.80 21.84
C PRO A 32 -1.63 -17.27 22.10
N ARG A 33 -1.49 -18.50 22.59
CA ARG A 33 -0.17 -19.07 22.89
C ARG A 33 0.53 -19.30 21.57
N SER A 34 1.55 -18.50 21.32
CA SER A 34 2.47 -18.79 20.22
C SER A 34 3.19 -20.12 20.56
N ASN A 35 2.98 -21.14 19.76
CA ASN A 35 3.69 -22.40 19.86
C ASN A 35 5.12 -22.31 19.31
N SER A 36 5.50 -21.16 18.77
CA SER A 36 6.86 -20.90 18.33
C SER A 36 7.72 -20.43 19.50
N ARG A 37 8.90 -21.00 19.65
CA ARG A 37 9.94 -20.58 20.61
C ARG A 37 10.49 -19.18 20.31
N ALA A 38 9.97 -18.48 19.35
CA ALA A 38 10.34 -17.13 18.97
C ALA A 38 9.32 -16.14 19.55
N ASP A 39 9.80 -15.03 20.08
CA ASP A 39 8.99 -13.98 20.72
C ASP A 39 8.14 -13.13 19.72
N PHE A 40 7.91 -13.64 18.53
CA PHE A 40 7.06 -12.97 17.53
C PHE A 40 6.00 -13.92 17.00
N HIS A 41 4.85 -13.36 16.65
CA HIS A 41 3.75 -14.10 16.05
C HIS A 41 4.08 -14.44 14.60
N ASP A 42 3.93 -15.70 14.23
CA ASP A 42 3.94 -16.10 12.83
C ASP A 42 2.66 -15.59 12.16
N LEU A 43 2.82 -14.60 11.29
CA LEU A 43 1.70 -14.04 10.50
C LEU A 43 1.16 -15.04 9.47
N GLY A 44 1.83 -16.17 9.26
CA GLY A 44 1.35 -17.29 8.47
C GLY A 44 0.39 -18.22 9.20
N ASP A 45 0.10 -17.97 10.48
CA ASP A 45 -0.86 -18.77 11.23
C ASP A 45 -2.29 -18.57 10.65
N ILE A 46 -2.97 -19.68 10.45
CA ILE A 46 -4.31 -19.74 9.84
C ILE A 46 -5.31 -18.80 10.55
N LEU A 47 -5.19 -18.68 11.87
CA LEU A 47 -6.06 -17.80 12.65
C LEU A 47 -5.85 -16.30 12.35
N TRP A 48 -4.65 -15.91 11.96
CA TRP A 48 -4.36 -14.55 11.55
C TRP A 48 -4.76 -14.29 10.12
N SER A 49 -4.62 -15.28 9.22
CA SER A 49 -5.08 -15.17 7.84
C SER A 49 -6.59 -14.99 7.77
N GLU A 50 -7.37 -15.76 8.54
CA GLU A 50 -8.83 -15.61 8.60
C GLU A 50 -9.26 -14.23 9.15
N ARG A 51 -8.55 -13.68 10.12
CA ARG A 51 -8.82 -12.33 10.64
C ARG A 51 -8.49 -11.24 9.66
N THR A 52 -7.36 -11.36 8.98
CA THR A 52 -6.94 -10.38 7.95
C THR A 52 -7.86 -10.41 6.74
N GLU A 53 -8.31 -11.58 6.31
CA GLU A 53 -9.29 -11.69 5.21
C GLU A 53 -10.60 -10.96 5.50
N ARG A 54 -11.07 -11.00 6.76
CA ARG A 54 -12.28 -10.28 7.17
C ARG A 54 -12.10 -8.77 7.25
N LEU A 55 -10.87 -8.31 7.51
CA LEU A 55 -10.55 -6.88 7.70
C LEU A 55 -10.03 -6.24 6.42
N THR A 56 -9.51 -7.03 5.49
CA THR A 56 -8.98 -6.51 4.23
C THR A 56 -10.10 -6.39 3.22
N PRO A 57 -10.44 -5.19 2.74
CA PRO A 57 -11.43 -5.06 1.69
C PRO A 57 -10.94 -5.80 0.45
N GLN A 58 -11.84 -6.54 -0.19
CA GLN A 58 -11.52 -7.21 -1.46
C GLN A 58 -11.15 -6.15 -2.49
N ALA A 59 -10.00 -6.33 -3.12
CA ALA A 59 -9.60 -5.47 -4.22
C ALA A 59 -10.50 -5.75 -5.43
N TYR A 60 -11.24 -4.74 -5.87
CA TYR A 60 -12.11 -4.85 -7.06
C TYR A 60 -11.34 -4.61 -8.37
N ARG A 61 -10.13 -4.06 -8.29
CA ARG A 61 -9.30 -3.70 -9.44
C ARG A 61 -7.86 -4.10 -9.19
N ASN A 62 -7.21 -4.60 -10.22
CA ASN A 62 -5.80 -4.95 -10.18
C ASN A 62 -4.98 -3.87 -10.90
N ILE A 63 -3.76 -3.66 -10.44
CA ILE A 63 -2.78 -2.84 -11.14
C ILE A 63 -1.81 -3.81 -11.83
N ILE A 64 -1.73 -3.70 -13.15
CA ILE A 64 -0.82 -4.48 -13.97
C ILE A 64 0.43 -3.63 -14.19
N TYR A 65 1.55 -4.09 -13.63
CA TYR A 65 2.82 -3.42 -13.81
C TYR A 65 3.58 -3.97 -15.00
N MET A 66 4.07 -3.08 -15.85
CA MET A 66 4.72 -3.44 -17.10
C MET A 66 6.01 -2.64 -17.29
N LYS A 67 7.04 -3.32 -17.79
CA LYS A 67 8.32 -2.74 -18.22
C LYS A 67 8.61 -3.11 -19.66
N PRO A 68 9.52 -2.36 -20.34
CA PRO A 68 10.11 -2.80 -21.59
C PRO A 68 10.82 -4.14 -21.44
N ASP A 69 10.77 -4.94 -22.51
CA ASP A 69 11.49 -6.21 -22.61
C ASP A 69 13.00 -6.00 -22.87
N GLU A 70 13.74 -7.10 -23.04
CA GLU A 70 15.18 -7.07 -23.34
C GLU A 70 15.53 -6.35 -24.66
N TYR A 71 14.53 -6.13 -25.51
CA TYR A 71 14.65 -5.40 -26.80
C TYR A 71 14.10 -3.98 -26.69
N ASP A 72 13.95 -3.45 -25.48
CA ASP A 72 13.42 -2.12 -25.23
C ASP A 72 12.02 -1.86 -25.82
N ARG A 73 11.20 -2.92 -25.91
CA ARG A 73 9.85 -2.87 -26.46
C ARG A 73 8.81 -3.16 -25.40
N ILE A 74 7.68 -2.50 -25.49
CA ILE A 74 6.50 -2.80 -24.68
C ILE A 74 5.57 -3.70 -25.47
N ARG A 75 5.13 -4.80 -24.85
CA ARG A 75 4.13 -5.71 -25.40
C ARG A 75 2.79 -5.41 -24.73
N LEU A 76 1.87 -4.86 -25.48
CA LEU A 76 0.53 -4.53 -25.02
C LEU A 76 -0.52 -5.60 -25.36
N ASP A 77 -0.05 -6.77 -25.82
CA ASP A 77 -0.93 -7.86 -26.24
C ASP A 77 -1.75 -8.38 -25.04
N GLY A 78 -3.06 -8.41 -25.21
CA GLY A 78 -3.99 -8.87 -24.16
C GLY A 78 -4.32 -7.86 -23.06
N ILE A 79 -3.64 -6.72 -22.99
CA ILE A 79 -3.89 -5.68 -21.98
C ILE A 79 -5.27 -5.05 -22.18
N GLU A 80 -5.76 -4.96 -23.41
CA GLU A 80 -7.08 -4.42 -23.73
C GLU A 80 -8.19 -5.14 -22.95
N ASN A 81 -8.11 -6.47 -22.83
CA ASN A 81 -9.08 -7.25 -22.07
C ASN A 81 -9.05 -6.94 -20.56
N GLU A 82 -7.86 -6.69 -20.03
CA GLU A 82 -7.69 -6.36 -18.62
C GLU A 82 -8.19 -4.94 -18.31
N LEU A 83 -7.92 -3.98 -19.19
CA LEU A 83 -8.45 -2.64 -19.09
C LEU A 83 -9.99 -2.62 -19.21
N ALA A 84 -10.55 -3.43 -20.11
CA ALA A 84 -12.01 -3.57 -20.25
C ALA A 84 -12.68 -4.15 -18.99
N ARG A 85 -11.96 -4.94 -18.19
CA ARG A 85 -12.41 -5.43 -16.88
C ARG A 85 -12.34 -4.37 -15.78
N GLY A 86 -11.80 -3.19 -16.08
CA GLY A 86 -11.64 -2.09 -15.13
C GLY A 86 -10.33 -2.13 -14.33
N ASN A 87 -9.37 -2.97 -14.73
CA ASN A 87 -8.03 -2.97 -14.17
C ASN A 87 -7.24 -1.75 -14.67
N MET A 88 -6.16 -1.42 -13.96
CA MET A 88 -5.28 -0.30 -14.31
C MET A 88 -3.95 -0.82 -14.85
N LEU A 89 -3.38 -0.11 -15.80
CA LEU A 89 -2.05 -0.40 -16.34
C LEU A 89 -1.05 0.64 -15.81
N LEU A 90 0.05 0.17 -15.25
CA LEU A 90 1.18 0.99 -14.83
C LEU A 90 2.40 0.61 -15.66
N VAL A 91 2.86 1.54 -16.48
CA VAL A 91 3.98 1.33 -17.40
C VAL A 91 5.19 2.12 -16.92
N ASP A 92 6.28 1.43 -16.64
CA ASP A 92 7.55 2.02 -16.23
C ASP A 92 8.56 1.94 -17.38
N ILE A 93 8.85 3.10 -17.97
CA ILE A 93 9.84 3.27 -19.05
C ILE A 93 11.10 3.99 -18.58
N SER A 94 11.37 3.98 -17.28
CA SER A 94 12.55 4.64 -16.70
C SER A 94 13.87 3.99 -17.18
N SER A 95 13.86 2.71 -17.49
CA SER A 95 15.01 2.01 -18.08
C SER A 95 15.46 2.61 -19.41
N LEU A 96 14.55 3.27 -20.15
CA LEU A 96 14.81 3.91 -21.44
C LEU A 96 15.27 5.36 -21.32
N ALA A 97 15.64 5.83 -20.13
CA ALA A 97 16.05 7.22 -19.91
C ALA A 97 17.26 7.62 -20.78
N HIS A 98 18.14 6.65 -21.09
CA HIS A 98 19.31 6.84 -21.94
C HIS A 98 19.00 6.79 -23.46
N MET A 99 17.78 6.38 -23.84
CA MET A 99 17.33 6.26 -25.23
C MET A 99 16.04 7.05 -25.48
N PRO A 100 16.11 8.36 -25.66
CA PRO A 100 14.93 9.21 -25.75
C PRO A 100 14.00 8.87 -26.93
N ALA A 101 14.57 8.44 -28.05
CA ALA A 101 13.78 8.01 -29.20
C ALA A 101 12.92 6.78 -28.89
N GLN A 102 13.50 5.77 -28.25
CA GLN A 102 12.80 4.54 -27.88
C GLN A 102 11.76 4.80 -26.78
N LYS A 103 12.11 5.65 -25.81
CA LYS A 103 11.17 6.12 -24.78
C LYS A 103 9.93 6.75 -25.39
N ASN A 104 10.09 7.64 -26.37
CA ASN A 104 8.99 8.29 -27.08
C ASN A 104 8.13 7.29 -27.87
N ILE A 105 8.74 6.28 -28.47
CA ILE A 105 8.00 5.21 -29.18
C ILE A 105 7.14 4.42 -28.19
N CYS A 106 7.70 4.05 -27.05
CA CYS A 106 6.96 3.34 -26.00
C CYS A 106 5.82 4.20 -25.43
N LYS A 107 6.08 5.49 -25.17
CA LYS A 107 5.07 6.44 -24.70
C LYS A 107 3.89 6.53 -25.69
N ARG A 108 4.17 6.74 -26.97
CA ARG A 108 3.13 6.79 -28.03
C ARG A 108 2.30 5.53 -28.09
N LYS A 109 2.91 4.36 -27.96
CA LYS A 109 2.16 3.09 -27.96
C LYS A 109 1.15 3.01 -26.81
N VAL A 110 1.51 3.52 -25.63
CA VAL A 110 0.61 3.57 -24.47
C VAL A 110 -0.50 4.59 -24.69
N GLU A 111 -0.16 5.76 -25.23
CA GLU A 111 -1.12 6.81 -25.59
C GLU A 111 -2.10 6.33 -26.65
N ASP A 112 -1.63 5.69 -27.73
CA ASP A 112 -2.44 5.11 -28.79
C ASP A 112 -3.39 4.02 -28.25
N LEU A 113 -2.95 3.23 -27.27
CA LEU A 113 -3.81 2.25 -26.59
C LEU A 113 -4.91 2.99 -25.79
N GLY A 114 -4.55 4.02 -25.04
CA GLY A 114 -5.52 4.84 -24.29
C GLY A 114 -6.56 5.46 -25.20
N GLU A 115 -6.15 6.06 -26.32
CA GLU A 115 -7.06 6.63 -27.32
C GLU A 115 -8.01 5.59 -27.91
N ARG A 116 -7.51 4.41 -28.28
CA ARG A 116 -8.36 3.32 -28.81
C ARG A 116 -9.39 2.81 -27.82
N MET A 117 -9.06 2.82 -26.54
CA MET A 117 -9.91 2.33 -25.46
C MET A 117 -10.76 3.43 -24.81
N ASP A 118 -10.59 4.69 -25.24
CA ASP A 118 -11.20 5.87 -24.61
C ASP A 118 -10.86 5.97 -23.10
N ILE A 119 -9.61 5.68 -22.77
CA ILE A 119 -9.08 5.70 -21.41
C ILE A 119 -8.00 6.78 -21.31
N PRO A 120 -8.10 7.71 -20.35
CA PRO A 120 -7.07 8.73 -20.17
C PRO A 120 -5.75 8.13 -19.70
N VAL A 121 -4.63 8.62 -20.22
CA VAL A 121 -3.28 8.25 -19.83
C VAL A 121 -2.64 9.40 -19.05
N PHE A 122 -2.09 9.10 -17.88
CA PHE A 122 -1.47 10.08 -17.00
C PHE A 122 0.01 9.78 -16.82
N ALA A 123 0.85 10.81 -16.87
CA ALA A 123 2.22 10.72 -16.39
C ALA A 123 2.24 10.94 -14.87
N LEU A 124 2.85 10.02 -14.14
CA LEU A 124 2.91 10.06 -12.67
C LEU A 124 4.17 10.78 -12.16
N ASN A 125 5.12 11.05 -13.04
CA ASN A 125 6.35 11.77 -12.70
C ASN A 125 6.70 12.83 -13.74
N GLU A 126 7.54 13.78 -13.33
CA GLU A 126 7.96 14.92 -14.16
C GLU A 126 8.70 14.52 -15.45
N ASN A 127 9.33 13.35 -15.43
CA ASN A 127 10.13 12.86 -16.55
C ASN A 127 9.31 12.01 -17.55
N ASP A 128 8.00 11.90 -17.37
CA ASP A 128 7.13 11.02 -18.19
C ASP A 128 7.69 9.60 -18.33
N SER A 129 8.31 9.08 -17.29
CA SER A 129 8.87 7.74 -17.29
C SER A 129 7.98 6.70 -16.63
N LEU A 130 6.96 7.14 -15.92
CA LEU A 130 5.94 6.31 -15.28
C LEU A 130 4.56 6.77 -15.75
N LEU A 131 3.88 5.91 -16.51
CA LEU A 131 2.58 6.17 -17.12
C LEU A 131 1.50 5.27 -16.50
N MET A 132 0.31 5.80 -16.25
CA MET A 132 -0.85 5.06 -15.76
C MET A 132 -2.07 5.36 -16.60
#